data_8c440eb23bb1aa17ce0f5142d1c6dc3d
#
_entry.id   8c440eb23bb1aa17ce0f5142d1c6dc3d
#
_cell.length_a   1.000
_cell.length_b   1.000
_cell.length_c   1.000
_cell.angle_alpha   90.00
_cell.angle_beta   90.00
_cell.angle_gamma   90.00
#
_symmetry.space_group_name_H-M   'P 1'
#
loop_
_entity.id
_entity.type
_entity.pdbx_description
1 polymer ?
#
loop_
_entity_poly.entity_id
_entity_poly.type
_entity_poly.pdbx_seq_one_letter_code
_entity_poly.pdbx_strand_id
1 'polypeptide(L)'
;TDTKTFYGAFYSAISKIKSNNPKSKIIVMTPTKQCYIKDGKTIRKDTTKNGLGHTLADYVDVQIDACNELDIPVYDAYHSTQFKPNIPSYRKSSMPDGVHPNEKGHEVIMYELIKNFYGFYG
;
A
#
# COMPACT_ATOMS: atom_id res chain seq x y z
N THR A 1 -0.53 -8.41 14.95
CA THR A 1 -1.05 -7.11 15.41
C THR A 1 -2.49 -6.94 14.94
N ASP A 2 -3.38 -6.63 15.85
CA ASP A 2 -4.77 -6.37 15.48
C ASP A 2 -4.90 -4.99 14.79
N THR A 3 -6.06 -4.75 14.18
CA THR A 3 -6.31 -3.52 13.41
C THR A 3 -6.31 -2.28 14.31
N LYS A 4 -6.77 -2.39 15.54
CA LYS A 4 -6.83 -1.28 16.50
C LYS A 4 -5.43 -0.85 16.96
N THR A 5 -4.58 -1.81 17.29
CA THR A 5 -3.19 -1.57 17.64
C THR A 5 -2.40 -1.01 16.45
N PHE A 6 -2.66 -1.54 15.25
CA PHE A 6 -2.06 -1.03 14.02
C PHE A 6 -2.47 0.43 13.78
N TYR A 7 -3.74 0.77 13.93
CA TYR A 7 -4.22 2.15 13.80
C TYR A 7 -3.45 3.08 14.73
N GLY A 8 -3.38 2.73 16.01
CA GLY A 8 -2.69 3.55 17.01
C GLY A 8 -1.21 3.76 16.70
N ALA A 9 -0.52 2.70 16.31
CA ALA A 9 0.90 2.76 15.95
C ALA A 9 1.14 3.60 14.70
N PHE A 10 0.33 3.41 13.67
CA PHE A 10 0.43 4.15 12.43
C PHE A 10 0.13 5.64 12.66
N TYR A 11 -0.97 5.94 13.33
CA TYR A 11 -1.35 7.31 13.69
C TYR A 11 -0.24 8.02 14.45
N SER A 12 0.30 7.36 15.47
CA SER A 12 1.38 7.91 16.30
C SER A 12 2.64 8.17 15.48
N ALA A 13 3.02 7.24 14.60
CA ALA A 13 4.21 7.39 13.75
C ALA A 13 4.08 8.61 12.80
N ILE A 14 2.96 8.72 12.11
CA ILE A 14 2.72 9.84 11.19
C ILE A 14 2.63 11.17 11.95
N SER A 15 1.94 11.20 13.08
CA SER A 15 1.85 12.39 13.93
C SER A 15 3.22 12.88 14.36
N LYS A 16 4.11 11.95 14.73
CA LYS A 16 5.47 12.25 15.14
C LYS A 16 6.30 12.84 14.00
N ILE A 17 6.21 12.24 12.82
CA ILE A 17 6.89 12.75 11.62
C ILE A 17 6.41 14.17 11.30
N LYS A 18 5.10 14.38 11.30
CA LYS A 18 4.48 15.68 11.02
C LYS A 18 4.90 16.74 12.04
N SER A 19 4.91 16.37 13.31
CA SER A 19 5.30 17.26 14.42
C SER A 19 6.77 17.67 14.35
N ASN A 20 7.65 16.70 14.07
CA ASN A 20 9.09 16.95 14.00
C ASN A 20 9.54 17.64 12.71
N ASN A 21 8.72 17.58 11.67
CA ASN A 21 9.04 18.11 10.34
C ASN A 21 7.82 18.90 9.79
N PRO A 22 7.43 20.00 10.44
CA PRO A 22 6.15 20.67 10.10
C PRO A 22 6.10 21.25 8.68
N LYS A 23 7.26 21.43 8.03
CA LYS A 23 7.34 21.91 6.64
C LYS A 23 7.38 20.77 5.62
N SER A 24 7.50 19.52 6.07
CA SER A 24 7.55 18.37 5.16
C SER A 24 6.16 18.06 4.62
N LYS A 25 6.09 17.76 3.33
CA LYS A 25 4.90 17.23 2.68
C LYS A 25 4.94 15.71 2.80
N ILE A 26 3.87 15.13 3.33
CA ILE A 26 3.77 13.69 3.57
C ILE A 26 2.69 13.13 2.66
N ILE A 27 3.02 12.08 1.93
CA ILE A 27 2.06 11.25 1.20
C ILE A 27 2.24 9.83 1.71
N VAL A 28 1.14 9.16 1.99
CA VAL A 28 1.14 7.74 2.33
C VAL A 28 0.66 6.95 1.13
N MET A 29 1.34 5.86 0.81
CA MET A 29 0.91 4.89 -0.18
C MET A 29 0.50 3.62 0.54
N THR A 30 -0.70 3.12 0.25
CA THR A 30 -1.12 1.81 0.76
C THR A 30 -0.35 0.68 0.06
N PRO A 31 -0.30 -0.52 0.64
CA PRO A 31 0.16 -1.70 -0.10
C PRO A 31 -0.68 -1.92 -1.36
N THR A 32 -0.11 -2.59 -2.34
CA THR A 32 -0.85 -3.10 -3.49
C THR A 32 -1.56 -4.40 -3.12
N LYS A 33 -2.48 -4.86 -3.96
CA LYS A 33 -2.96 -6.25 -3.92
C LYS A 33 -1.78 -7.21 -4.04
N GLN A 34 -1.91 -8.40 -3.52
CA GLN A 34 -0.84 -9.38 -3.47
C GLN A 34 -1.33 -10.77 -3.86
N CYS A 35 -0.46 -11.51 -4.54
CA CYS A 35 -0.64 -12.93 -4.82
C CYS A 35 0.74 -13.57 -4.76
N TYR A 36 1.21 -13.90 -3.55
CA TYR A 36 2.56 -14.39 -3.34
C TYR A 36 2.72 -15.80 -3.90
N ILE A 37 3.62 -15.93 -4.87
CA ILE A 37 3.95 -17.20 -5.55
C ILE A 37 5.36 -17.59 -5.17
N LYS A 38 5.53 -18.85 -4.75
CA LYS A 38 6.85 -19.46 -4.49
C LYS A 38 6.83 -20.88 -5.02
N ASP A 39 7.86 -21.24 -5.78
CA ASP A 39 8.00 -22.58 -6.38
C ASP A 39 6.75 -23.01 -7.15
N GLY A 40 6.15 -22.09 -7.90
CA GLY A 40 4.96 -22.33 -8.71
C GLY A 40 3.66 -22.46 -7.91
N LYS A 41 3.68 -22.23 -6.61
CA LYS A 41 2.50 -22.36 -5.74
C LYS A 41 2.11 -21.02 -5.14
N THR A 42 0.81 -20.79 -5.04
CA THR A 42 0.28 -19.63 -4.30
C THR A 42 0.41 -19.88 -2.80
N ILE A 43 1.24 -19.06 -2.15
CA ILE A 43 1.46 -19.15 -0.69
C ILE A 43 0.40 -18.35 0.06
N ARG A 44 0.10 -17.14 -0.40
CA ARG A 44 -0.94 -16.29 0.18
C ARG A 44 -1.37 -15.22 -0.80
N LYS A 45 -2.56 -14.67 -0.56
CA LYS A 45 -3.10 -13.52 -1.28
C LYS A 45 -3.43 -12.40 -0.29
N ASP A 46 -3.74 -11.21 -0.81
CA ASP A 46 -4.27 -10.11 0.01
C ASP A 46 -5.57 -10.49 0.72
N THR A 47 -6.33 -11.46 0.16
CA THR A 47 -7.57 -11.99 0.75
C THR A 47 -7.34 -13.09 1.80
N THR A 48 -6.11 -13.55 1.97
CA THR A 48 -5.77 -14.57 2.98
C THR A 48 -5.82 -13.96 4.38
N LYS A 49 -6.59 -14.57 5.27
CA LYS A 49 -6.68 -14.12 6.67
C LYS A 49 -5.41 -14.47 7.45
N ASN A 50 -4.97 -13.57 8.28
CA ASN A 50 -3.88 -13.84 9.23
C ASN A 50 -4.40 -14.59 10.47
N GLY A 51 -3.52 -14.84 11.44
CA GLY A 51 -3.87 -15.55 12.68
C GLY A 51 -4.94 -14.86 13.54
N LEU A 52 -5.22 -13.59 13.30
CA LEU A 52 -6.25 -12.81 13.97
C LEU A 52 -7.55 -12.70 13.17
N GLY A 53 -7.61 -13.34 12.01
CA GLY A 53 -8.78 -13.33 11.14
C GLY A 53 -8.90 -12.11 10.24
N HIS A 54 -7.84 -11.29 10.13
CA HIS A 54 -7.83 -10.09 9.29
C HIS A 54 -7.14 -10.33 7.96
N THR A 55 -7.61 -9.62 6.94
CA THR A 55 -7.01 -9.59 5.59
C THR A 55 -6.15 -8.33 5.43
N LEU A 56 -5.35 -8.26 4.35
CA LEU A 56 -4.61 -7.04 4.02
C LEU A 56 -5.56 -5.86 3.84
N ALA A 57 -6.74 -6.08 3.24
CA ALA A 57 -7.75 -5.03 3.06
C ALA A 57 -8.15 -4.38 4.40
N ASP A 58 -8.27 -5.16 5.47
CA ASP A 58 -8.63 -4.62 6.79
C ASP A 58 -7.58 -3.61 7.29
N TYR A 59 -6.29 -3.91 7.07
CA TYR A 59 -5.21 -3.00 7.46
C TYR A 59 -5.11 -1.79 6.53
N VAL A 60 -5.40 -1.96 5.25
CA VAL A 60 -5.47 -0.84 4.29
C VAL A 60 -6.55 0.14 4.68
N ASP A 61 -7.74 -0.34 5.05
CA ASP A 61 -8.85 0.51 5.50
C ASP A 61 -8.45 1.34 6.72
N VAL A 62 -7.79 0.71 7.68
CA VAL A 62 -7.29 1.37 8.90
C VAL A 62 -6.25 2.44 8.55
N GLN A 63 -5.35 2.15 7.62
CA GLN A 63 -4.33 3.10 7.16
C GLN A 63 -4.96 4.33 6.51
N ILE A 64 -5.97 4.12 5.67
CA ILE A 64 -6.72 5.19 5.01
C ILE A 64 -7.47 6.04 6.06
N ASP A 65 -8.13 5.39 7.01
CA ASP A 65 -8.85 6.09 8.08
C ASP A 65 -7.91 6.98 8.91
N ALA A 66 -6.74 6.48 9.26
CA ALA A 66 -5.75 7.26 10.00
C ALA A 66 -5.23 8.45 9.19
N CYS A 67 -5.00 8.27 7.89
CA CYS A 67 -4.59 9.36 7.01
C CYS A 67 -5.67 10.44 6.90
N ASN A 68 -6.93 10.02 6.79
CA ASN A 68 -8.05 10.96 6.74
C ASN A 68 -8.18 11.76 8.03
N GLU A 69 -8.03 11.11 9.17
CA GLU A 69 -8.08 11.76 10.48
C GLU A 69 -6.93 12.78 10.65
N LEU A 70 -5.74 12.47 10.12
CA LEU A 70 -4.57 13.34 10.18
C LEU A 70 -4.49 14.35 9.03
N ASP A 71 -5.45 14.33 8.12
CA ASP A 71 -5.45 15.19 6.93
C ASP A 71 -4.19 14.98 6.07
N ILE A 72 -3.79 13.73 5.90
CA ILE A 72 -2.64 13.30 5.10
C ILE A 72 -3.13 12.73 3.77
N PRO A 73 -2.62 13.21 2.61
CA PRO A 73 -2.93 12.61 1.33
C PRO A 73 -2.49 11.14 1.28
N VAL A 74 -3.36 10.29 0.74
CA VAL A 74 -3.08 8.87 0.60
C VAL A 74 -3.26 8.44 -0.85
N TYR A 75 -2.26 7.71 -1.38
CA TYR A 75 -2.41 6.99 -2.64
C TYR A 75 -2.87 5.57 -2.32
N ASP A 76 -4.11 5.28 -2.69
CA ASP A 76 -4.73 3.97 -2.47
C ASP A 76 -4.33 3.00 -3.59
N ALA A 77 -3.13 2.45 -3.49
CA ALA A 77 -2.62 1.49 -4.44
C ALA A 77 -3.38 0.16 -4.37
N TYR A 78 -3.90 -0.20 -3.20
CA TYR A 78 -4.65 -1.44 -3.01
C TYR A 78 -5.87 -1.52 -3.93
N HIS A 79 -6.63 -0.44 -4.04
CA HIS A 79 -7.84 -0.39 -4.87
C HIS A 79 -7.57 0.08 -6.30
N SER A 80 -6.31 0.37 -6.64
CA SER A 80 -5.95 0.76 -8.01
C SER A 80 -6.06 -0.42 -8.96
N THR A 81 -6.58 -0.15 -10.16
CA THR A 81 -6.66 -1.14 -11.25
C THR A 81 -5.32 -1.35 -11.96
N GLN A 82 -4.29 -0.58 -11.60
CA GLN A 82 -2.96 -0.68 -12.22
C GLN A 82 -2.15 -1.86 -11.71
N PHE A 83 -2.49 -2.41 -10.56
CA PHE A 83 -1.76 -3.53 -9.93
C PHE A 83 -2.63 -4.78 -9.94
N LYS A 84 -2.20 -5.79 -10.70
CA LYS A 84 -3.00 -6.99 -10.98
C LYS A 84 -2.22 -8.29 -10.69
N PRO A 85 -1.69 -8.48 -9.46
CA PRO A 85 -0.82 -9.62 -9.17
C PRO A 85 -1.52 -10.99 -9.26
N ASN A 86 -2.86 -11.02 -9.31
CA ASN A 86 -3.60 -12.26 -9.54
C ASN A 86 -3.53 -12.75 -11.00
N ILE A 87 -3.07 -11.89 -11.93
CA ILE A 87 -2.96 -12.22 -13.35
C ILE A 87 -1.52 -12.67 -13.63
N PRO A 88 -1.29 -13.94 -14.09
CA PRO A 88 0.06 -14.45 -14.33
C PRO A 88 0.91 -13.60 -15.27
N SER A 89 0.32 -13.07 -16.36
CA SER A 89 1.04 -12.22 -17.30
C SER A 89 1.49 -10.90 -16.66
N TYR A 90 0.68 -10.35 -15.76
CA TYR A 90 1.06 -9.15 -15.00
C TYR A 90 2.23 -9.46 -14.06
N ARG A 91 2.18 -10.58 -13.33
CA ARG A 91 3.30 -10.97 -12.45
C ARG A 91 4.59 -11.07 -13.25
N LYS A 92 4.55 -11.79 -14.36
CA LYS A 92 5.72 -11.98 -15.23
C LYS A 92 6.34 -10.66 -15.66
N SER A 93 5.53 -9.66 -16.00
CA SER A 93 6.01 -8.37 -16.49
C SER A 93 6.41 -7.40 -15.38
N SER A 94 5.75 -7.43 -14.22
CA SER A 94 5.79 -6.30 -13.27
C SER A 94 5.98 -6.67 -11.81
N MET A 95 5.54 -7.87 -11.39
CA MET A 95 5.64 -8.36 -10.01
C MET A 95 5.93 -9.86 -10.00
N PRO A 96 7.17 -10.28 -10.26
CA PRO A 96 7.49 -11.71 -10.50
C PRO A 96 7.05 -12.68 -9.40
N ASP A 97 7.13 -12.29 -8.14
CA ASP A 97 6.66 -13.11 -7.02
C ASP A 97 5.24 -12.78 -6.56
N GLY A 98 4.59 -11.81 -7.21
CA GLY A 98 3.24 -11.36 -6.84
C GLY A 98 3.18 -10.40 -5.66
N VAL A 99 4.32 -9.97 -5.12
CA VAL A 99 4.43 -9.06 -3.96
C VAL A 99 5.36 -7.89 -4.25
N HIS A 100 6.53 -8.16 -4.81
CA HIS A 100 7.58 -7.17 -5.01
C HIS A 100 7.59 -6.70 -6.47
N PRO A 101 7.31 -5.43 -6.74
CA PRO A 101 7.42 -4.89 -8.09
C PRO A 101 8.87 -4.88 -8.56
N ASN A 102 9.07 -5.21 -9.84
CA ASN A 102 10.35 -5.03 -10.51
C ASN A 102 10.45 -3.61 -11.06
N GLU A 103 11.45 -3.34 -11.91
CA GLU A 103 11.65 -2.03 -12.52
C GLU A 103 10.38 -1.50 -13.22
N LYS A 104 9.73 -2.33 -14.03
CA LYS A 104 8.49 -1.97 -14.73
C LYS A 104 7.34 -1.69 -13.75
N GLY A 105 7.22 -2.49 -12.70
CA GLY A 105 6.25 -2.24 -11.63
C GLY A 105 6.49 -0.92 -10.90
N HIS A 106 7.75 -0.57 -10.65
CA HIS A 106 8.10 0.71 -10.05
C HIS A 106 7.85 1.91 -10.96
N GLU A 107 8.01 1.74 -12.27
CA GLU A 107 7.65 2.80 -13.24
C GLU A 107 6.16 3.15 -13.15
N VAL A 108 5.30 2.16 -12.99
CA VAL A 108 3.86 2.38 -12.81
C VAL A 108 3.60 3.13 -11.51
N ILE A 109 4.24 2.75 -10.42
CA ILE A 109 4.11 3.45 -9.12
C ILE A 109 4.52 4.91 -9.27
N MET A 110 5.65 5.17 -9.89
CA MET A 110 6.15 6.53 -10.13
C MET A 110 5.15 7.34 -10.96
N TYR A 111 4.65 6.77 -12.05
CA TYR A 111 3.67 7.44 -12.91
C TYR A 111 2.40 7.78 -12.14
N GLU A 112 1.87 6.84 -11.35
CA GLU A 112 0.66 7.05 -10.57
C GLU A 112 0.85 8.13 -9.50
N LEU A 113 1.98 8.14 -8.82
CA LEU A 113 2.29 9.15 -7.82
C LEU A 113 2.41 10.54 -8.45
N ILE A 114 3.11 10.66 -9.57
CA ILE A 114 3.23 11.93 -10.29
C ILE A 114 1.85 12.41 -10.76
N LYS A 115 1.08 11.53 -11.39
CA LYS A 115 -0.24 11.85 -11.92
C LYS A 115 -1.20 12.36 -10.82
N ASN A 116 -1.20 11.70 -9.66
CA ASN A 116 -2.15 12.00 -8.59
C ASN A 116 -1.71 13.15 -7.68
N PHE A 117 -0.40 13.41 -7.57
CA PHE A 117 0.14 14.35 -6.60
C PHE A 117 1.03 15.44 -7.20
N TYR A 118 1.02 15.61 -8.51
CA TYR A 118 1.84 16.62 -9.19
C TYR A 118 1.63 18.02 -8.59
N GLY A 119 0.40 18.44 -8.44
CA GLY A 119 0.07 19.74 -7.88
C GLY A 119 0.35 19.89 -6.39
N PHE A 120 0.52 18.77 -5.67
CA PHE A 120 0.84 18.79 -4.24
C PHE A 120 2.29 19.21 -3.98
N TYR A 121 3.18 18.88 -4.90
CA TYR A 121 4.61 19.23 -4.79
C TYR A 121 4.96 20.52 -5.54
N GLY A 122 4.12 20.90 -6.45
CA GLY A 122 4.30 22.14 -7.23
C GLY A 122 3.82 23.35 -6.50
#